data_21c57832682d86d07c82029f8944b1cc
#
_entry.id   21c57832682d86d07c82029f8944b1cc
#
_cell.length_a   1.000
_cell.length_b   1.000
_cell.length_c   1.000
_cell.angle_alpha   90.00
_cell.angle_beta   90.00
_cell.angle_gamma   90.00
#
_symmetry.space_group_name_H-M   'P 1'
#
loop_
_entity.id
_entity.type
_entity.pdbx_description
1 polymer ?
#
loop_
_entity_poly.entity_id
_entity_poly.type
_entity_poly.pdbx_seq_one_letter_code
_entity_poly.pdbx_strand_id
1 'polypeptide(L)'
;MPVSNRPGRTLLLTGASRGIGHATVKRFSAAGWRVITCSRHPFPENCPWEAGPEDHIQVDLADSNNTDAAIAEIKDRLNGELHALVNNAAISPKADGGKRLDSIATSQDDWHRVFQVNFFAPITLARGLLDELKAAKGSVVNVTSIAGSRVHPFAGAA
;
A
#
# COMPACT_ATOMS: atom_id res chain seq x y z
N MET A 1 15.87 -28.59 12.11
CA MET A 1 16.62 -27.79 11.10
C MET A 1 16.89 -26.46 11.71
N PRO A 2 18.13 -25.95 11.84
CA PRO A 2 18.36 -24.63 12.38
C PRO A 2 17.75 -23.59 11.42
N VAL A 3 16.88 -22.73 11.96
CA VAL A 3 16.33 -21.56 11.28
C VAL A 3 17.52 -20.71 10.87
N SER A 4 17.72 -20.56 9.57
CA SER A 4 18.76 -19.71 8.99
C SER A 4 18.60 -18.30 9.55
N ASN A 5 19.58 -17.86 10.34
CA ASN A 5 19.66 -16.51 10.92
C ASN A 5 20.11 -15.48 9.85
N ARG A 6 19.52 -15.54 8.66
CA ARG A 6 19.59 -14.42 7.71
C ARG A 6 18.53 -13.42 8.13
N PRO A 7 18.85 -12.13 8.29
CA PRO A 7 17.83 -11.11 8.48
C PRO A 7 16.80 -11.28 7.35
N GLY A 8 15.56 -11.58 7.72
CA GLY A 8 14.50 -11.83 6.76
C GLY A 8 14.29 -10.60 5.89
N ARG A 9 14.06 -10.80 4.58
CA ARG A 9 13.72 -9.69 3.68
C ARG A 9 12.46 -9.02 4.16
N THR A 10 12.41 -7.68 4.11
CA THR A 10 11.25 -6.89 4.52
C THR A 10 10.51 -6.34 3.31
N LEU A 11 9.21 -6.54 3.30
CA LEU A 11 8.25 -5.99 2.36
C LEU A 11 7.39 -4.94 3.07
N LEU A 12 7.21 -3.77 2.48
CA LEU A 12 6.16 -2.83 2.83
C LEU A 12 5.03 -2.93 1.80
N LEU A 13 3.79 -3.14 2.27
CA LEU A 13 2.62 -3.31 1.44
C LEU A 13 1.51 -2.34 1.84
N THR A 14 1.05 -1.54 0.91
CA THR A 14 -0.15 -0.71 1.11
C THR A 14 -1.43 -1.43 0.65
N GLY A 15 -2.56 -1.19 1.34
CA GLY A 15 -3.84 -1.79 0.96
C GLY A 15 -3.93 -3.30 1.24
N ALA A 16 -3.38 -3.75 2.36
CA ALA A 16 -3.27 -5.16 2.74
C ALA A 16 -4.58 -5.85 3.14
N SER A 17 -5.64 -5.09 3.44
CA SER A 17 -6.84 -5.59 4.11
C SER A 17 -7.70 -6.56 3.29
N ARG A 18 -7.59 -6.57 1.98
CA ARG A 18 -8.41 -7.43 1.09
C ARG A 18 -7.78 -7.64 -0.29
N GLY A 19 -8.37 -8.56 -1.07
CA GLY A 19 -8.05 -8.76 -2.48
C GLY A 19 -6.58 -9.09 -2.74
N ILE A 20 -5.97 -8.39 -3.70
CA ILE A 20 -4.57 -8.59 -4.10
C ILE A 20 -3.62 -8.35 -2.94
N GLY A 21 -3.81 -7.28 -2.16
CA GLY A 21 -2.96 -6.99 -1.01
C GLY A 21 -2.97 -8.13 0.01
N HIS A 22 -4.14 -8.63 0.37
CA HIS A 22 -4.27 -9.76 1.28
C HIS A 22 -3.58 -11.03 0.76
N ALA A 23 -3.74 -11.36 -0.53
CA ALA A 23 -3.06 -12.48 -1.15
C ALA A 23 -1.53 -12.30 -1.16
N THR A 24 -1.06 -11.06 -1.32
CA THR A 24 0.36 -10.69 -1.26
C THR A 24 0.93 -10.92 0.14
N VAL A 25 0.23 -10.49 1.21
CA VAL A 25 0.64 -10.79 2.60
C VAL A 25 0.87 -12.28 2.77
N LYS A 26 -0.14 -13.10 2.42
CA LYS A 26 -0.04 -14.58 2.52
C LYS A 26 1.21 -15.13 1.83
N ARG A 27 1.39 -14.71 0.59
CA ARG A 27 2.46 -15.25 -0.26
C ARG A 27 3.84 -14.91 0.28
N PHE A 28 4.04 -13.67 0.72
CA PHE A 28 5.34 -13.22 1.21
C PHE A 28 5.62 -13.74 2.63
N SER A 29 4.63 -13.77 3.52
CA SER A 29 4.79 -14.38 4.85
C SER A 29 5.15 -15.87 4.75
N ALA A 30 4.46 -16.63 3.88
CA ALA A 30 4.78 -18.03 3.63
C ALA A 30 6.19 -18.24 3.03
N ALA A 31 6.74 -17.23 2.37
CA ALA A 31 8.11 -17.24 1.85
C ALA A 31 9.16 -16.75 2.87
N GLY A 32 8.76 -16.52 4.12
CA GLY A 32 9.64 -16.09 5.21
C GLY A 32 10.05 -14.62 5.17
N TRP A 33 9.27 -13.76 4.49
CA TRP A 33 9.48 -12.33 4.52
C TRP A 33 8.77 -11.71 5.73
N ARG A 34 9.39 -10.72 6.34
CA ARG A 34 8.69 -9.79 7.21
C ARG A 34 7.81 -8.88 6.35
N VAL A 35 6.52 -8.81 6.64
CA VAL A 35 5.56 -8.01 5.87
C VAL A 35 5.00 -6.90 6.75
N ILE A 36 5.46 -5.67 6.53
CA ILE A 36 4.88 -4.49 7.14
C ILE A 36 3.70 -4.06 6.26
N THR A 37 2.54 -3.88 6.88
CA THR A 37 1.29 -3.56 6.20
C THR A 37 0.81 -2.16 6.54
N CYS A 38 0.20 -1.48 5.56
CA CYS A 38 -0.45 -0.18 5.75
C CYS A 38 -1.92 -0.27 5.35
N SER A 39 -2.82 0.21 6.21
CA SER A 39 -4.22 0.39 5.87
C SER A 39 -4.88 1.51 6.70
N ARG A 40 -6.07 1.93 6.30
CA ARG A 40 -6.86 2.95 7.01
C ARG A 40 -7.45 2.46 8.33
N HIS A 41 -7.57 1.16 8.49
CA HIS A 41 -8.16 0.54 9.67
C HIS A 41 -7.06 0.03 10.59
N PRO A 42 -7.31 -0.06 11.91
CA PRO A 42 -6.40 -0.71 12.84
C PRO A 42 -6.21 -2.19 12.46
N PHE A 43 -5.18 -2.80 13.04
CA PHE A 43 -4.94 -4.23 12.86
C PHE A 43 -6.15 -5.04 13.34
N PRO A 44 -6.70 -5.97 12.53
CA PRO A 44 -7.85 -6.76 12.92
C PRO A 44 -7.49 -7.73 14.07
N GLU A 45 -8.29 -7.77 15.14
CA GLU A 45 -8.09 -8.66 16.28
C GLU A 45 -8.03 -10.15 15.89
N ASN A 46 -8.78 -10.53 14.86
CA ASN A 46 -8.83 -11.89 14.34
C ASN A 46 -8.08 -12.04 13.01
N CYS A 47 -6.95 -11.35 12.86
CA CYS A 47 -6.16 -11.48 11.65
C CYS A 47 -5.57 -12.89 11.57
N PRO A 48 -5.84 -13.65 10.48
CA PRO A 48 -5.34 -15.03 10.34
C PRO A 48 -3.84 -15.09 9.98
N TRP A 49 -3.15 -13.97 9.99
CA TRP A 49 -1.73 -13.88 9.64
C TRP A 49 -0.85 -13.95 10.88
N GLU A 50 0.33 -14.53 10.71
CA GLU A 50 1.38 -14.55 11.72
C GLU A 50 2.00 -13.16 11.97
N ALA A 51 1.73 -12.17 11.09
CA ALA A 51 2.12 -10.78 11.32
C ALA A 51 1.31 -10.19 12.48
N GLY A 52 1.99 -9.69 13.48
CA GLY A 52 1.37 -9.04 14.63
C GLY A 52 1.01 -7.58 14.37
N PRO A 53 0.34 -6.91 15.32
CA PRO A 53 0.04 -5.48 15.24
C PRO A 53 1.30 -4.62 15.11
N GLU A 54 2.46 -5.12 15.54
CA GLU A 54 3.76 -4.47 15.43
C GLU A 54 4.22 -4.29 13.97
N ASP A 55 3.70 -5.09 13.04
CA ASP A 55 3.96 -4.97 11.62
C ASP A 55 2.80 -4.33 10.84
N HIS A 56 1.89 -3.65 11.56
CA HIS A 56 0.80 -2.90 10.96
C HIS A 56 0.89 -1.41 11.28
N ILE A 57 0.70 -0.58 10.27
CA ILE A 57 0.69 0.89 10.38
C ILE A 57 -0.67 1.39 9.88
N GLN A 58 -1.37 2.10 10.75
CA GLN A 58 -2.63 2.72 10.38
C GLN A 58 -2.34 4.06 9.70
N VAL A 59 -2.75 4.20 8.44
CA VAL A 59 -2.57 5.41 7.66
C VAL A 59 -3.70 5.64 6.66
N ASP A 60 -4.20 6.87 6.59
CA ASP A 60 -5.03 7.32 5.46
C ASP A 60 -4.12 8.00 4.43
N LEU A 61 -3.89 7.34 3.31
CA LEU A 61 -3.09 7.85 2.20
C LEU A 61 -3.76 9.00 1.44
N ALA A 62 -5.03 9.31 1.74
CA ALA A 62 -5.70 10.51 1.23
C ALA A 62 -5.25 11.79 1.93
N ASP A 63 -4.61 11.66 3.09
CA ASP A 63 -4.01 12.77 3.85
C ASP A 63 -2.49 12.72 3.72
N SER A 64 -1.89 13.79 3.17
CA SER A 64 -0.45 13.88 2.98
C SER A 64 0.31 13.93 4.31
N ASN A 65 -0.23 14.62 5.33
CA ASN A 65 0.41 14.68 6.65
C ASN A 65 0.41 13.32 7.33
N ASN A 66 -0.68 12.55 7.19
CA ASN A 66 -0.74 11.16 7.65
C ASN A 66 0.29 10.29 6.93
N THR A 67 0.46 10.49 5.62
CA THR A 67 1.45 9.75 4.84
C THR A 67 2.88 10.06 5.30
N ASP A 68 3.20 11.33 5.56
CA ASP A 68 4.53 11.73 6.06
C ASP A 68 4.80 11.18 7.47
N ALA A 69 3.80 11.22 8.37
CA ALA A 69 3.91 10.62 9.70
C ALA A 69 4.11 9.09 9.61
N ALA A 70 3.38 8.42 8.71
CA ALA A 70 3.55 6.99 8.49
C ALA A 70 4.94 6.64 7.95
N ILE A 71 5.55 7.47 7.08
CA ILE A 71 6.92 7.26 6.61
C ILE A 71 7.92 7.28 7.78
N ALA A 72 7.78 8.22 8.70
CA ALA A 72 8.64 8.27 9.89
C ALA A 72 8.47 7.00 10.72
N GLU A 73 7.24 6.57 11.00
CA GLU A 73 6.95 5.35 11.73
C GLU A 73 7.47 4.09 11.03
N ILE A 74 7.35 4.02 9.68
CA ILE A 74 7.90 2.92 8.88
C ILE A 74 9.41 2.85 9.06
N LYS A 75 10.12 3.99 8.97
CA LYS A 75 11.59 4.04 9.14
C LYS A 75 12.03 3.54 10.51
N ASP A 76 11.32 3.92 11.56
CA ASP A 76 11.60 3.47 12.92
C ASP A 76 11.45 1.94 13.08
N ARG A 77 10.55 1.33 12.30
CA ARG A 77 10.33 -0.12 12.30
C ARG A 77 11.24 -0.90 11.35
N LEU A 78 11.85 -0.19 10.39
CA LEU A 78 12.85 -0.76 9.48
C LEU A 78 14.24 -0.73 10.14
N ASN A 79 15.01 -1.79 9.98
CA ASN A 79 16.42 -1.81 10.40
C ASN A 79 17.32 -1.18 9.33
N GLY A 80 16.90 -0.04 8.73
CA GLY A 80 17.62 0.66 7.69
C GLY A 80 17.52 0.02 6.29
N GLU A 81 16.81 -1.09 6.13
CA GLU A 81 16.71 -1.82 4.86
C GLU A 81 15.25 -2.14 4.49
N LEU A 82 14.86 -1.80 3.26
CA LEU A 82 13.57 -2.16 2.67
C LEU A 82 13.79 -2.90 1.35
N HIS A 83 13.46 -4.18 1.31
CA HIS A 83 13.71 -5.04 0.15
C HIS A 83 12.65 -4.93 -0.93
N ALA A 84 11.41 -4.59 -0.54
CA ALA A 84 10.34 -4.32 -1.51
C ALA A 84 9.33 -3.32 -0.95
N LEU A 85 8.91 -2.37 -1.79
CA LEU A 85 7.74 -1.52 -1.58
C LEU A 85 6.68 -1.91 -2.60
N VAL A 86 5.50 -2.35 -2.13
CA VAL A 86 4.36 -2.67 -3.00
C VAL A 86 3.26 -1.65 -2.77
N ASN A 87 3.12 -0.72 -3.72
CA ASN A 87 2.03 0.24 -3.78
C ASN A 87 0.81 -0.44 -4.40
N ASN A 88 -0.08 -0.96 -3.54
CA ASN A 88 -1.29 -1.67 -3.94
C ASN A 88 -2.58 -0.97 -3.46
N ALA A 89 -2.48 -0.08 -2.47
CA ALA A 89 -3.63 0.70 -2.04
C ALA A 89 -4.15 1.55 -3.20
N ALA A 90 -5.45 1.46 -3.44
CA ALA A 90 -6.14 2.29 -4.41
C ALA A 90 -7.59 2.52 -4.00
N ILE A 91 -8.14 3.63 -4.43
CA ILE A 91 -9.56 3.94 -4.29
C ILE A 91 -10.19 4.15 -5.67
N SER A 92 -11.44 3.73 -5.77
CA SER A 92 -12.32 4.00 -6.90
C SER A 92 -13.69 4.35 -6.31
N PRO A 93 -13.97 5.64 -6.09
CA PRO A 93 -15.24 6.07 -5.53
C PRO A 93 -16.42 5.55 -6.35
N LYS A 94 -17.55 5.36 -5.68
CA LYS A 94 -18.78 4.89 -6.30
C LYS A 94 -19.85 5.96 -6.17
N ALA A 95 -20.69 6.09 -7.19
CA ALA A 95 -21.93 6.83 -7.12
C ALA A 95 -22.97 6.08 -6.28
N ASP A 96 -24.09 6.73 -6.02
CA ASP A 96 -25.21 6.14 -5.31
C ASP A 96 -25.64 4.80 -5.93
N GLY A 97 -25.96 3.84 -5.05
CA GLY A 97 -26.29 2.48 -5.48
C GLY A 97 -25.09 1.65 -5.96
N GLY A 98 -23.85 2.07 -5.67
CA GLY A 98 -22.62 1.33 -6.01
C GLY A 98 -22.24 1.39 -7.48
N LYS A 99 -22.86 2.23 -8.27
CA LYS A 99 -22.53 2.47 -9.68
C LYS A 99 -21.17 3.15 -9.82
N ARG A 100 -20.56 3.06 -11.00
CA ARG A 100 -19.34 3.81 -11.32
C ARG A 100 -19.66 5.30 -11.40
N LEU A 101 -18.73 6.13 -10.92
CA LEU A 101 -18.84 7.57 -11.13
C LEU A 101 -18.61 7.89 -12.61
N ASP A 102 -19.40 8.81 -13.13
CA ASP A 102 -19.12 9.48 -14.39
C ASP A 102 -17.95 10.44 -14.17
N SER A 103 -16.92 10.34 -15.01
CA SER A 103 -15.71 11.18 -14.87
C SER A 103 -16.03 12.69 -15.03
N ILE A 104 -17.03 13.06 -15.83
CA ILE A 104 -17.42 14.46 -16.01
C ILE A 104 -18.21 14.97 -14.80
N ALA A 105 -19.06 14.12 -14.22
CA ALA A 105 -19.89 14.44 -13.05
C ALA A 105 -19.17 14.25 -11.72
N THR A 106 -17.98 13.65 -11.71
CA THR A 106 -17.17 13.44 -10.50
C THR A 106 -16.75 14.78 -9.90
N SER A 107 -16.96 14.96 -8.60
CA SER A 107 -16.56 16.18 -7.89
C SER A 107 -15.05 16.40 -7.93
N GLN A 108 -14.63 17.66 -7.82
CA GLN A 108 -13.20 17.98 -7.76
C GLN A 108 -12.53 17.37 -6.52
N ASP A 109 -13.24 17.29 -5.40
CA ASP A 109 -12.72 16.68 -4.17
C ASP A 109 -12.49 15.19 -4.33
N ASP A 110 -13.40 14.47 -5.02
CA ASP A 110 -13.20 13.06 -5.34
C ASP A 110 -12.01 12.86 -6.28
N TRP A 111 -11.84 13.74 -7.29
CA TRP A 111 -10.65 13.73 -8.13
C TRP A 111 -9.37 13.92 -7.34
N HIS A 112 -9.30 14.95 -6.48
CA HIS A 112 -8.14 15.18 -5.62
C HIS A 112 -7.84 13.96 -4.75
N ARG A 113 -8.86 13.38 -4.16
CA ARG A 113 -8.72 12.19 -3.31
C ARG A 113 -8.22 10.97 -4.08
N VAL A 114 -8.74 10.73 -5.28
CA VAL A 114 -8.28 9.63 -6.14
C VAL A 114 -6.82 9.83 -6.51
N PHE A 115 -6.43 11.01 -6.98
CA PHE A 115 -5.04 11.30 -7.33
C PHE A 115 -4.12 11.24 -6.11
N GLN A 116 -4.57 11.72 -4.95
CA GLN A 116 -3.78 11.65 -3.74
C GLN A 116 -3.43 10.20 -3.36
N VAL A 117 -4.42 9.31 -3.35
CA VAL A 117 -4.21 7.90 -2.96
C VAL A 117 -3.52 7.10 -4.06
N ASN A 118 -3.99 7.22 -5.32
CA ASN A 118 -3.57 6.31 -6.38
C ASN A 118 -2.29 6.76 -7.09
N PHE A 119 -1.90 8.03 -6.95
CA PHE A 119 -0.75 8.60 -7.66
C PHE A 119 0.27 9.26 -6.72
N PHE A 120 -0.13 10.25 -5.92
CA PHE A 120 0.82 11.01 -5.10
C PHE A 120 1.36 10.20 -3.92
N ALA A 121 0.54 9.45 -3.20
CA ALA A 121 1.00 8.65 -2.06
C ALA A 121 2.06 7.60 -2.45
N PRO A 122 1.95 6.83 -3.55
CA PRO A 122 3.02 5.97 -4.05
C PRO A 122 4.36 6.69 -4.29
N ILE A 123 4.31 7.90 -4.85
CA ILE A 123 5.50 8.72 -5.09
C ILE A 123 6.11 9.17 -3.76
N THR A 124 5.28 9.66 -2.84
CA THR A 124 5.70 10.14 -1.52
C THR A 124 6.34 9.01 -0.71
N LEU A 125 5.73 7.82 -0.69
CA LEU A 125 6.29 6.64 -0.03
C LEU A 125 7.63 6.23 -0.65
N ALA A 126 7.72 6.13 -1.98
CA ALA A 126 8.95 5.74 -2.64
C ALA A 126 10.10 6.75 -2.41
N ARG A 127 9.79 8.06 -2.40
CA ARG A 127 10.77 9.11 -2.10
C ARG A 127 11.18 9.09 -0.64
N GLY A 128 10.20 8.97 0.26
CA GLY A 128 10.44 8.98 1.69
C GLY A 128 11.26 7.79 2.19
N LEU A 129 11.18 6.64 1.50
CA LEU A 129 11.86 5.38 1.84
C LEU A 129 13.03 5.05 0.89
N LEU A 130 13.52 6.06 0.16
CA LEU A 130 14.51 5.85 -0.89
C LEU A 130 15.85 5.31 -0.35
N ASP A 131 16.27 5.78 0.81
CA ASP A 131 17.55 5.39 1.39
C ASP A 131 17.52 3.92 1.86
N GLU A 132 16.43 3.48 2.48
CA GLU A 132 16.21 2.10 2.92
C GLU A 132 16.08 1.15 1.71
N LEU A 133 15.44 1.61 0.64
CA LEU A 133 15.36 0.87 -0.63
C LEU A 133 16.75 0.72 -1.28
N LYS A 134 17.54 1.80 -1.30
CA LYS A 134 18.92 1.75 -1.84
C LYS A 134 19.81 0.83 -1.01
N ALA A 135 19.74 0.90 0.32
CA ALA A 135 20.55 0.07 1.22
C ALA A 135 20.31 -1.42 0.98
N ALA A 136 19.06 -1.83 0.79
CA ALA A 136 18.70 -3.22 0.50
C ALA A 136 18.84 -3.61 -0.99
N LYS A 137 19.16 -2.68 -1.91
CA LYS A 137 18.98 -2.87 -3.35
C LYS A 137 17.57 -3.34 -3.69
N GLY A 138 16.60 -2.75 -3.00
CA GLY A 138 15.20 -3.12 -3.04
C GLY A 138 14.49 -2.73 -4.33
N SER A 139 13.25 -3.18 -4.46
CA SER A 139 12.40 -2.95 -5.62
C SER A 139 11.13 -2.20 -5.24
N VAL A 140 10.61 -1.38 -6.15
CA VAL A 140 9.30 -0.75 -6.05
C VAL A 140 8.37 -1.40 -7.07
N VAL A 141 7.20 -1.87 -6.59
CA VAL A 141 6.16 -2.46 -7.41
C VAL A 141 4.90 -1.60 -7.28
N ASN A 142 4.38 -1.11 -8.40
CA ASN A 142 3.11 -0.39 -8.45
C ASN A 142 2.04 -1.30 -9.06
N VAL A 143 0.98 -1.59 -8.29
CA VAL A 143 -0.18 -2.33 -8.80
C VAL A 143 -1.06 -1.35 -9.55
N THR A 144 -1.15 -1.51 -10.85
CA THR A 144 -1.87 -0.62 -11.76
C THR A 144 -3.08 -1.33 -12.38
N SER A 145 -3.85 -0.61 -13.17
CA SER A 145 -5.00 -1.15 -13.89
C SER A 145 -4.89 -0.85 -15.37
N ILE A 146 -5.44 -1.73 -16.20
CA ILE A 146 -5.64 -1.49 -17.63
C ILE A 146 -6.48 -0.22 -17.89
N ALA A 147 -7.32 0.16 -16.92
CA ALA A 147 -8.12 1.38 -16.99
C ALA A 147 -7.25 2.66 -16.99
N GLY A 148 -6.01 2.59 -16.53
CA GLY A 148 -5.04 3.70 -16.61
C GLY A 148 -4.37 3.86 -17.98
N SER A 149 -4.51 2.87 -18.89
CA SER A 149 -3.86 2.86 -20.20
C SER A 149 -4.82 2.78 -21.39
N ARG A 150 -6.06 2.38 -21.17
CA ARG A 150 -7.09 2.25 -22.19
C ARG A 150 -8.39 2.89 -21.76
N VAL A 151 -9.04 3.57 -22.69
CA VAL A 151 -10.40 4.07 -22.48
C VAL A 151 -11.32 2.87 -22.24
N HIS A 152 -11.95 2.85 -21.09
CA HIS A 152 -12.99 1.87 -20.78
C HIS A 152 -14.35 2.57 -20.88
N PRO A 153 -15.30 2.07 -21.69
CA PRO A 153 -16.55 2.79 -21.98
C PRO A 153 -17.43 3.06 -20.75
N PHE A 154 -17.07 2.48 -19.61
CA PHE A 154 -17.76 2.68 -18.33
C PHE A 154 -16.79 3.06 -17.20
N ALA A 155 -15.61 3.56 -17.53
CA ALA A 155 -14.67 4.01 -16.52
C ALA A 155 -15.08 5.40 -16.06
N GLY A 156 -15.52 5.48 -14.81
CA GLY A 156 -15.46 6.70 -14.04
C GLY A 156 -14.01 7.03 -13.64
N ALA A 157 -13.83 7.95 -12.71
CA ALA A 157 -12.54 8.27 -12.09
C ALA A 157 -11.96 7.05 -11.36
N ALA A 158 -11.21 6.22 -12.03
CA ALA A 158 -10.54 5.05 -11.46
C ALA A 158 -9.06 4.99 -11.85
#